data_38df717e82def2b56a10c7e81a1a3bfe
#
_entry.id   38df717e82def2b56a10c7e81a1a3bfe
#
_cell.length_a   1.000
_cell.length_b   1.000
_cell.length_c   1.000
_cell.angle_alpha   90.00
_cell.angle_beta   90.00
_cell.angle_gamma   90.00
#
_symmetry.space_group_name_H-M   'P 1'
#
loop_
_entity.id
_entity.type
_entity.pdbx_description
1 polymer ?
#
loop_
_entity_poly.entity_id
_entity_poly.type
_entity_poly.pdbx_seq_one_letter_code
_entity_poly.pdbx_strand_id
1 'polypeptide(L)'
;MLFRQVEFSFINVPPSYLVPAGTWQIVLAFAFLLVVAISEEVIFRGYLILRFRTLAGNRTAALLLSSAIFSIGHGYQQSGGVIAVGILGLVFGLVYLWRGSLLAPMVMHFLQNFIGIVLFPLGMQ
;
A
#
# COMPACT_ATOMS: atom_id res chain seq x y z
N MET A 1 18.18 18.00 25.19
CA MET A 1 18.55 16.69 24.65
C MET A 1 17.29 15.95 24.14
N LEU A 2 16.61 16.53 23.17
CA LEU A 2 15.26 16.08 22.72
C LEU A 2 15.07 16.23 21.21
N PHE A 3 16.16 16.12 20.45
CA PHE A 3 16.09 15.94 19.00
C PHE A 3 16.76 14.61 18.65
N ARG A 4 16.13 13.52 19.11
CA ARG A 4 16.42 12.22 18.57
C ARG A 4 15.91 12.23 17.14
N GLN A 5 16.83 12.05 16.22
CA GLN A 5 16.72 12.03 14.78
C GLN A 5 15.38 11.45 14.34
N VAL A 6 14.61 12.25 13.63
CA VAL A 6 13.53 11.73 12.79
C VAL A 6 14.25 10.98 11.66
N GLU A 7 14.50 9.70 11.90
CA GLU A 7 14.99 8.82 10.84
C GLU A 7 13.86 8.73 9.81
N PHE A 8 14.05 9.39 8.69
CA PHE A 8 13.24 9.20 7.51
C PHE A 8 13.56 7.81 6.93
N SER A 9 13.09 6.77 7.59
CA SER A 9 13.13 5.43 7.03
C SER A 9 11.97 5.28 6.07
N PHE A 10 12.25 5.35 4.78
CA PHE A 10 11.27 5.04 3.73
C PHE A 10 10.96 3.53 3.66
N ILE A 11 11.72 2.72 4.38
CA ILE A 11 11.57 1.26 4.42
C ILE A 11 11.32 0.87 5.87
N ASN A 12 10.06 0.58 6.19
CA ASN A 12 9.71 -0.04 7.46
C ASN A 12 10.04 -1.52 7.39
N VAL A 13 11.23 -1.90 7.86
CA VAL A 13 11.57 -3.31 8.05
C VAL A 13 10.76 -3.81 9.26
N PRO A 14 9.90 -4.81 9.09
CA PRO A 14 9.14 -5.34 10.20
C PRO A 14 10.09 -5.95 11.25
N PRO A 15 9.74 -5.90 12.55
CA PRO A 15 10.49 -6.59 13.59
C PRO A 15 10.69 -8.07 13.23
N SER A 16 11.84 -8.62 13.60
CA SER A 16 12.22 -10.00 13.22
C SER A 16 11.18 -11.07 13.59
N TYR A 17 10.43 -10.86 14.67
CA TYR A 17 9.36 -11.78 15.09
C TYR A 17 8.11 -11.74 14.20
N LEU A 18 7.96 -10.72 13.34
CA LEU A 18 6.90 -10.62 12.34
C LEU A 18 7.33 -11.12 10.95
N VAL A 19 8.62 -11.39 10.76
CA VAL A 19 9.13 -11.93 9.49
C VAL A 19 8.81 -13.43 9.44
N PRO A 20 8.07 -13.89 8.42
CA PRO A 20 7.75 -15.31 8.30
C PRO A 20 9.03 -16.11 8.05
N ALA A 21 9.35 -17.03 8.95
CA ALA A 21 10.57 -17.84 8.90
C ALA A 21 10.31 -19.29 8.45
N GLY A 22 9.08 -19.77 8.57
CA GLY A 22 8.70 -21.14 8.20
C GLY A 22 7.79 -21.19 6.98
N THR A 23 7.74 -22.33 6.30
CA THR A 23 6.91 -22.54 5.10
C THR A 23 5.45 -22.17 5.34
N TRP A 24 4.86 -22.60 6.44
CA TRP A 24 3.47 -22.26 6.80
C TRP A 24 3.26 -20.76 7.00
N GLN A 25 4.19 -20.10 7.64
CA GLN A 25 4.12 -18.64 7.85
C GLN A 25 4.19 -17.89 6.52
N ILE A 26 5.03 -18.36 5.58
CA ILE A 26 5.11 -17.78 4.24
C ILE A 26 3.80 -17.99 3.46
N VAL A 27 3.21 -19.20 3.54
CA VAL A 27 1.92 -19.49 2.89
C VAL A 27 0.80 -18.61 3.46
N LEU A 28 0.75 -18.46 4.79
CA LEU A 28 -0.23 -17.60 5.44
C LEU A 28 -0.02 -16.12 5.09
N ALA A 29 1.23 -15.65 5.07
CA ALA A 29 1.56 -14.30 4.65
C ALA A 29 1.15 -14.05 3.20
N PHE A 30 1.41 -14.99 2.29
CA PHE A 30 0.97 -14.90 0.89
C PHE A 30 -0.55 -14.75 0.79
N ALA A 31 -1.31 -15.63 1.44
CA ALA A 31 -2.77 -15.59 1.43
C ALA A 31 -3.31 -14.30 2.04
N PHE A 32 -2.76 -13.87 3.18
CA PHE A 32 -3.15 -12.63 3.85
C PHE A 32 -2.89 -11.39 2.97
N LEU A 33 -1.69 -11.27 2.41
CA LEU A 33 -1.32 -10.13 1.57
C LEU A 33 -2.13 -10.08 0.27
N LEU A 34 -2.50 -11.24 -0.26
CA LEU A 34 -3.40 -11.31 -1.42
C LEU A 34 -4.79 -10.76 -1.08
N VAL A 35 -5.37 -11.17 0.05
CA VAL A 35 -6.66 -10.66 0.52
C VAL A 35 -6.60 -9.16 0.79
N VAL A 36 -5.54 -8.69 1.44
CA VAL A 36 -5.31 -7.26 1.70
C VAL A 36 -5.27 -6.47 0.39
N ALA A 37 -4.45 -6.88 -0.57
CA ALA A 37 -4.32 -6.19 -1.85
C ALA A 37 -5.65 -6.12 -2.61
N ILE A 38 -6.39 -7.23 -2.67
CA ILE A 38 -7.72 -7.27 -3.30
C ILE A 38 -8.70 -6.32 -2.59
N SER A 39 -8.80 -6.42 -1.26
CA SER A 39 -9.74 -5.63 -0.47
C SER A 39 -9.46 -4.14 -0.58
N GLU A 40 -8.20 -3.74 -0.45
CA GLU A 40 -7.82 -2.34 -0.50
C GLU A 40 -8.00 -1.75 -1.89
N GLU A 41 -7.66 -2.47 -2.97
CA GLU A 41 -7.89 -1.97 -4.32
C GLU A 41 -9.39 -1.87 -4.65
N VAL A 42 -10.21 -2.80 -4.20
CA VAL A 42 -11.68 -2.70 -4.35
C VAL A 42 -12.22 -1.46 -3.64
N ILE A 43 -11.78 -1.19 -2.40
CA ILE A 43 -12.25 -0.06 -1.62
C ILE A 43 -11.74 1.27 -2.22
N PHE A 44 -10.43 1.40 -2.39
CA PHE A 44 -9.82 2.68 -2.73
C PHE A 44 -9.93 3.02 -4.21
N ARG A 45 -9.82 2.05 -5.11
CA ARG A 45 -9.88 2.28 -6.57
C ARG A 45 -11.25 1.95 -7.14
N GLY A 46 -11.81 0.81 -6.78
CA GLY A 46 -13.12 0.40 -7.26
C GLY A 46 -14.26 1.24 -6.71
N TYR A 47 -14.24 1.59 -5.42
CA TYR A 47 -15.34 2.31 -4.77
C TYR A 47 -15.06 3.81 -4.61
N LEU A 48 -13.98 4.20 -3.90
CA LEU A 48 -13.76 5.60 -3.54
C LEU A 48 -13.48 6.49 -4.76
N ILE A 49 -12.69 6.05 -5.74
CA ILE A 49 -12.47 6.83 -6.97
C ILE A 49 -13.80 7.09 -7.70
N LEU A 50 -14.68 6.09 -7.79
CA LEU A 50 -15.99 6.27 -8.40
C LEU A 50 -16.84 7.30 -7.63
N ARG A 51 -16.88 7.20 -6.30
CA ARG A 51 -17.66 8.12 -5.48
C ARG A 51 -17.12 9.54 -5.54
N PHE A 52 -15.82 9.71 -5.40
CA PHE A 52 -15.21 11.04 -5.49
C PHE A 52 -15.31 11.64 -6.90
N ARG A 53 -15.25 10.83 -7.94
CA ARG A 53 -15.49 11.29 -9.31
C ARG A 53 -16.90 11.85 -9.48
N THR A 54 -17.91 11.21 -8.90
CA THR A 54 -19.29 11.70 -8.93
C THR A 54 -19.45 12.99 -8.14
N LEU A 55 -18.81 13.08 -6.97
CA LEU A 55 -18.94 14.23 -6.07
C LEU A 55 -18.10 15.43 -6.54
N ALA A 56 -16.87 15.21 -6.96
CA ALA A 56 -15.93 16.26 -7.34
C ALA A 56 -15.99 16.63 -8.84
N GLY A 57 -16.72 15.87 -9.65
CA GLY A 57 -16.89 16.13 -11.07
C GLY A 57 -15.68 15.86 -11.96
N ASN A 58 -14.54 15.41 -11.39
CA ASN A 58 -13.35 15.13 -12.20
C ASN A 58 -12.52 13.96 -11.67
N ARG A 59 -11.75 13.33 -12.58
CA ARG A 59 -10.93 12.14 -12.27
C ARG A 59 -9.71 12.47 -11.42
N THR A 60 -9.09 13.63 -11.62
CA THR A 60 -7.87 14.02 -10.91
C THR A 60 -8.16 14.25 -9.44
N ALA A 61 -9.22 14.99 -9.10
CA ALA A 61 -9.64 15.18 -7.72
C ALA A 61 -9.99 13.86 -7.05
N ALA A 62 -10.69 12.97 -7.74
CA ALA A 62 -11.02 11.64 -7.23
C ALA A 62 -9.77 10.80 -6.92
N LEU A 63 -8.79 10.81 -7.82
CA LEU A 63 -7.52 10.14 -7.63
C LEU A 63 -6.76 10.67 -6.43
N LEU A 64 -6.62 12.01 -6.32
CA LEU A 64 -5.90 12.65 -5.21
C LEU A 64 -6.58 12.38 -3.87
N LEU A 65 -7.90 12.51 -3.79
CA LEU A 65 -8.66 12.26 -2.55
C LEU A 65 -8.56 10.79 -2.12
N SER A 66 -8.74 9.84 -3.04
CA SER A 66 -8.60 8.42 -2.72
C SER A 66 -7.20 8.07 -2.24
N SER A 67 -6.16 8.62 -2.89
CA SER A 67 -4.76 8.39 -2.51
C SER A 67 -4.41 9.04 -1.18
N ALA A 68 -4.95 10.22 -0.88
CA ALA A 68 -4.77 10.89 0.40
C ALA A 68 -5.40 10.08 1.55
N ILE A 69 -6.63 9.59 1.38
CA ILE A 69 -7.29 8.74 2.39
C ILE A 69 -6.53 7.42 2.57
N PHE A 70 -6.07 6.81 1.49
CA PHE A 70 -5.23 5.61 1.54
C PHE A 70 -3.95 5.85 2.35
N SER A 71 -3.26 6.96 2.09
CA SER A 71 -2.05 7.37 2.82
C SER A 71 -2.32 7.63 4.31
N ILE A 72 -3.36 8.37 4.63
CA ILE A 72 -3.74 8.68 6.03
C ILE A 72 -4.09 7.41 6.80
N GLY A 73 -4.77 6.45 6.17
CA GLY A 73 -5.05 5.13 6.75
C GLY A 73 -3.80 4.34 7.16
N HIS A 74 -2.64 4.68 6.59
CA HIS A 74 -1.33 4.10 6.92
C HIS A 74 -0.50 4.96 7.89
N GLY A 75 -1.13 5.85 8.65
CA GLY A 75 -0.48 6.78 9.58
C GLY A 75 0.42 6.12 10.64
N TYR A 76 0.22 4.84 10.91
CA TYR A 76 1.08 4.03 11.79
C TYR A 76 2.51 3.82 11.23
N GLN A 77 2.75 4.08 9.95
CA GLN A 77 4.04 3.88 9.28
C GLN A 77 4.99 5.07 9.38
N GLN A 78 4.78 5.99 10.29
CA GLN A 78 5.55 7.24 10.41
C GLN A 78 5.47 8.14 9.14
N SER A 79 6.07 9.31 9.18
CA SER A 79 5.92 10.31 8.10
C SER A 79 6.48 9.85 6.75
N GLY A 80 7.63 9.20 6.74
CA GLY A 80 8.23 8.66 5.50
C GLY A 80 7.39 7.57 4.85
N GLY A 81 6.87 6.65 5.67
CA GLY A 81 5.98 5.58 5.21
C GLY A 81 4.66 6.12 4.65
N VAL A 82 4.06 7.10 5.33
CA VAL A 82 2.81 7.76 4.87
C VAL A 82 2.99 8.42 3.50
N ILE A 83 4.11 9.12 3.28
CA ILE A 83 4.43 9.74 1.99
C ILE A 83 4.61 8.66 0.92
N ALA A 84 5.38 7.62 1.19
CA ALA A 84 5.61 6.50 0.26
C ALA A 84 4.31 5.80 -0.13
N VAL A 85 3.44 5.52 0.85
CA VAL A 85 2.11 4.93 0.62
C VAL A 85 1.22 5.87 -0.19
N GLY A 86 1.30 7.18 0.03
CA GLY A 86 0.58 8.17 -0.78
C GLY A 86 0.99 8.14 -2.24
N ILE A 87 2.30 8.06 -2.51
CA ILE A 87 2.85 7.92 -3.87
C ILE A 87 2.39 6.61 -4.51
N LEU A 88 2.49 5.48 -3.80
CA LEU A 88 1.97 4.19 -4.26
C LEU A 88 0.47 4.26 -4.55
N GLY A 89 -0.28 4.94 -3.69
CA GLY A 89 -1.70 5.19 -3.88
C GLY A 89 -2.01 5.89 -5.21
N LEU A 90 -1.22 6.92 -5.53
CA LEU A 90 -1.32 7.63 -6.81
C LEU A 90 -0.97 6.71 -7.99
N VAL A 91 0.12 5.96 -7.91
CA VAL A 91 0.56 5.04 -8.97
C VAL A 91 -0.51 3.98 -9.24
N PHE A 92 -1.02 3.30 -8.22
CA PHE A 92 -2.06 2.28 -8.38
C PHE A 92 -3.36 2.87 -8.92
N GLY A 93 -3.73 4.07 -8.46
CA GLY A 93 -4.90 4.78 -8.97
C GLY A 93 -4.75 5.19 -10.44
N LEU A 94 -3.58 5.68 -10.85
CA LEU A 94 -3.28 5.98 -12.26
C LEU A 94 -3.35 4.74 -13.14
N VAL A 95 -2.77 3.62 -12.68
CA VAL A 95 -2.84 2.34 -13.41
C VAL A 95 -4.29 1.88 -13.53
N TYR A 96 -5.09 1.98 -12.46
CA TYR A 96 -6.52 1.68 -12.52
C TYR A 96 -7.25 2.53 -13.55
N LEU A 97 -7.05 3.85 -13.54
CA LEU A 97 -7.71 4.77 -14.48
C LEU A 97 -7.27 4.53 -15.92
N TRP A 98 -6.00 4.18 -16.12
CA TRP A 98 -5.45 3.89 -17.45
C TRP A 98 -5.94 2.53 -17.99
N ARG A 99 -5.91 1.49 -17.18
CA ARG A 99 -6.27 0.12 -17.60
C ARG A 99 -7.78 -0.13 -17.60
N GLY A 100 -8.55 0.64 -16.85
CA GLY A 100 -9.99 0.40 -16.66
C GLY A 100 -10.29 -0.91 -15.94
N SER A 101 -9.32 -1.46 -15.20
CA SER A 101 -9.43 -2.76 -14.52
C SER A 101 -8.69 -2.71 -13.18
N LEU A 102 -9.24 -3.37 -12.17
CA LEU A 102 -8.62 -3.52 -10.84
C LEU A 102 -7.50 -4.57 -10.83
N LEU A 103 -7.43 -5.46 -11.82
CA LEU A 103 -6.48 -6.58 -11.80
C LEU A 103 -5.03 -6.10 -11.76
N ALA A 104 -4.66 -5.13 -12.60
CA ALA A 104 -3.29 -4.61 -12.64
C ALA A 104 -2.86 -3.97 -11.31
N PRO A 105 -3.60 -3.02 -10.70
CA PRO A 105 -3.23 -2.48 -9.41
C PRO A 105 -3.26 -3.52 -8.28
N MET A 106 -4.17 -4.49 -8.30
CA MET A 106 -4.18 -5.60 -7.32
C MET A 106 -2.89 -6.42 -7.38
N VAL A 107 -2.43 -6.78 -8.57
CA VAL A 107 -1.18 -7.54 -8.76
C VAL A 107 0.02 -6.70 -8.31
N MET A 108 0.09 -5.44 -8.72
CA MET A 108 1.17 -4.53 -8.31
C MET A 108 1.21 -4.34 -6.80
N HIS A 109 0.07 -4.13 -6.17
CA HIS A 109 -0.05 -3.96 -4.72
C HIS A 109 0.37 -5.23 -3.97
N PHE A 110 -0.13 -6.38 -4.39
CA PHE A 110 0.28 -7.66 -3.82
C PHE A 110 1.80 -7.88 -3.92
N LEU A 111 2.38 -7.69 -5.10
CA LEU A 111 3.82 -7.86 -5.31
C LEU A 111 4.64 -6.90 -4.47
N GLN A 112 4.25 -5.63 -4.40
CA GLN A 112 4.93 -4.63 -3.59
C GLN A 112 4.92 -5.01 -2.11
N ASN A 113 3.77 -5.44 -1.57
CA ASN A 113 3.65 -5.89 -0.18
C ASN A 113 4.44 -7.18 0.06
N PHE A 114 4.36 -8.15 -0.85
CA PHE A 114 5.04 -9.42 -0.70
C PHE A 114 6.57 -9.25 -0.74
N ILE A 115 7.07 -8.44 -1.66
CA ILE A 115 8.51 -8.13 -1.75
C ILE A 115 8.96 -7.40 -0.48
N GLY A 116 8.24 -6.36 -0.06
CA GLY A 116 8.62 -5.52 1.08
C GLY A 116 8.49 -6.21 2.44
N ILE A 117 7.47 -7.04 2.63
CA ILE A 117 7.16 -7.64 3.94
C ILE A 117 7.75 -9.05 4.10
N VAL A 118 7.89 -9.79 3.00
CA VAL A 118 8.35 -11.18 3.04
C VAL A 118 9.75 -11.34 2.46
N LEU A 119 9.96 -10.97 1.19
CA LEU A 119 11.21 -11.30 0.51
C LEU A 119 12.38 -10.44 0.97
N PHE A 120 12.18 -9.12 1.11
CA PHE A 120 13.25 -8.21 1.49
C PHE A 120 13.80 -8.54 2.91
N PRO A 121 12.98 -8.71 3.96
CA PRO A 121 13.48 -9.09 5.27
C PRO A 121 14.15 -10.47 5.32
N LEU A 122 13.66 -11.45 4.54
CA LEU A 122 14.30 -12.78 4.46
C LEU A 122 15.69 -12.72 3.80
N GLY A 123 15.86 -11.84 2.82
CA GLY A 123 17.17 -11.65 2.15
C GLY A 123 18.20 -10.91 2.99
N MET A 124 17.81 -10.32 4.13
CA MET A 124 18.69 -9.60 5.06
C MET A 124 19.15 -10.47 6.24
N GLN A 125 18.65 -11.67 6.40
CA GLN A 125 19.05 -12.64 7.44
C GLN A 125 20.26 -13.46 6.96
#